data_00153de7ceaa5069bdc1b1fd36144e87
#
_entry.id   00153de7ceaa5069bdc1b1fd36144e87
#
_cell.length_a   1.000
_cell.length_b   1.000
_cell.length_c   1.000
_cell.angle_alpha   90.00
_cell.angle_beta   90.00
_cell.angle_gamma   90.00
#
_symmetry.space_group_name_H-M   'P 1'
#
loop_
_entity.id
_entity.type
_entity.pdbx_description
1 polymer ?
#
loop_
_entity_poly.entity_id
_entity_poly.type
_entity_poly.pdbx_seq_one_letter_code
_entity_poly.pdbx_strand_id
1 'polypeptide(L)'
;MKGSNVVHNFCSKIEDIINDIPSNFYSHLDELLITAGGSTHFDIVGERFSKIKLSVPIKVLLRSGCYITHDHGPYLDALETAKGDADRQWDQSLQPALEIWSYVQSIPEKNLAFLTMGKRDAPYDAGLPKPIKRFRPGEGFLDVGHAEIFSTNDQHAFVKLPDNHDWKIGDMICSGISHPCTAFDKWKFIPVVDDDYNVVDGILTYF
;
A
#
# COMPACT_ATOMS: atom_id res chain seq x y z
N MET A 1 -14.81 3.59 -13.19
CA MET A 1 -15.35 3.09 -14.48
C MET A 1 -14.39 3.24 -15.68
N LYS A 2 -13.79 4.39 -15.99
CA LYS A 2 -12.89 4.50 -17.18
C LYS A 2 -11.61 3.64 -17.09
N GLY A 3 -11.05 3.44 -15.92
CA GLY A 3 -9.80 2.66 -15.74
C GLY A 3 -9.96 1.15 -15.93
N SER A 4 -11.03 0.56 -15.43
CA SER A 4 -11.33 -0.88 -15.54
C SER A 4 -11.46 -1.30 -17.00
N ASN A 5 -12.22 -0.57 -17.82
CA ASN A 5 -12.38 -0.87 -19.25
C ASN A 5 -11.07 -0.83 -20.04
N VAL A 6 -10.14 0.06 -19.67
CA VAL A 6 -8.81 0.12 -20.33
C VAL A 6 -8.01 -1.15 -20.02
N VAL A 7 -8.04 -1.62 -18.76
CA VAL A 7 -7.36 -2.83 -18.34
C VAL A 7 -7.98 -4.07 -19.00
N HIS A 8 -9.30 -4.17 -19.05
CA HIS A 8 -10.00 -5.26 -19.75
C HIS A 8 -9.63 -5.30 -21.25
N ASN A 9 -9.62 -4.16 -21.93
CA ASN A 9 -9.20 -4.07 -23.32
C ASN A 9 -7.73 -4.46 -23.53
N PHE A 10 -6.86 -4.12 -22.57
CA PHE A 10 -5.47 -4.52 -22.61
C PHE A 10 -5.32 -6.03 -22.41
N CYS A 11 -6.03 -6.61 -21.47
CA CYS A 11 -6.05 -8.06 -21.26
C CYS A 11 -6.56 -8.80 -22.51
N SER A 12 -7.62 -8.29 -23.18
CA SER A 12 -8.11 -8.88 -24.42
C SER A 12 -7.02 -8.94 -25.49
N LYS A 13 -6.24 -7.87 -25.68
CA LYS A 13 -5.13 -7.87 -26.65
C LYS A 13 -4.07 -8.91 -26.31
N ILE A 14 -3.77 -9.11 -25.02
CA ILE A 14 -2.83 -10.15 -24.59
C ILE A 14 -3.41 -11.53 -24.87
N GLU A 15 -4.70 -11.75 -24.58
CA GLU A 15 -5.40 -13.02 -24.87
C GLU A 15 -5.39 -13.32 -26.37
N ASP A 16 -5.65 -12.34 -27.22
CA ASP A 16 -5.58 -12.48 -28.68
C ASP A 16 -4.18 -12.90 -29.13
N ILE A 17 -3.14 -12.21 -28.65
CA ILE A 17 -1.73 -12.54 -28.95
C ILE A 17 -1.40 -13.99 -28.52
N ILE A 18 -1.83 -14.39 -27.32
CA ILE A 18 -1.57 -15.73 -26.80
C ILE A 18 -2.26 -16.80 -27.65
N ASN A 19 -3.50 -16.55 -28.06
CA ASN A 19 -4.27 -17.46 -28.90
C ASN A 19 -3.73 -17.57 -30.33
N ASP A 20 -3.09 -16.52 -30.82
CA ASP A 20 -2.48 -16.47 -32.17
C ASP A 20 -1.11 -17.16 -32.23
N ILE A 21 -0.49 -17.50 -31.08
CA ILE A 21 0.79 -18.22 -31.06
C ILE A 21 0.58 -19.66 -31.52
N PRO A 22 1.25 -20.09 -32.62
CA PRO A 22 1.12 -21.47 -33.09
C PRO A 22 1.56 -22.50 -32.03
N SER A 23 0.79 -23.57 -31.88
CA SER A 23 1.01 -24.58 -30.83
C SER A 23 2.40 -25.25 -30.86
N ASN A 24 3.05 -25.31 -32.02
CA ASN A 24 4.39 -25.85 -32.15
C ASN A 24 5.47 -25.04 -31.38
N PHE A 25 5.20 -23.79 -31.03
CA PHE A 25 6.12 -23.00 -30.22
C PHE A 25 6.12 -23.40 -28.74
N TYR A 26 5.06 -24.00 -28.23
CA TYR A 26 4.91 -24.30 -26.80
C TYR A 26 4.50 -25.75 -26.48
N SER A 27 4.07 -26.56 -27.47
CA SER A 27 3.58 -27.92 -27.22
C SER A 27 4.62 -28.89 -26.64
N HIS A 28 5.90 -28.51 -26.68
CA HIS A 28 7.01 -29.29 -26.11
C HIS A 28 7.31 -28.88 -24.65
N LEU A 29 6.61 -27.90 -24.09
CA LEU A 29 6.79 -27.45 -22.74
C LEU A 29 5.83 -28.15 -21.78
N ASP A 30 6.25 -28.35 -20.54
CA ASP A 30 5.40 -28.90 -19.48
C ASP A 30 4.33 -27.93 -19.01
N GLU A 31 4.67 -26.62 -18.99
CA GLU A 31 3.77 -25.53 -18.65
C GLU A 31 4.17 -24.22 -19.31
N LEU A 32 3.21 -23.29 -19.46
CA LEU A 32 3.43 -21.91 -19.86
C LEU A 32 3.19 -20.96 -18.71
N LEU A 33 4.09 -19.97 -18.57
CA LEU A 33 3.90 -18.88 -17.63
C LEU A 33 3.34 -17.65 -18.34
N ILE A 34 2.19 -17.18 -17.89
CA ILE A 34 1.63 -15.90 -18.30
C ILE A 34 1.74 -14.94 -17.12
N THR A 35 2.40 -13.81 -17.33
CA THR A 35 2.62 -12.85 -16.28
C THR A 35 2.26 -11.43 -16.73
N ALA A 36 1.46 -10.75 -15.94
CA ALA A 36 1.11 -9.36 -16.14
C ALA A 36 0.64 -8.72 -14.81
N GLY A 37 0.35 -7.42 -14.88
CA GLY A 37 -0.27 -6.70 -13.80
C GLY A 37 0.72 -6.10 -12.80
N GLY A 38 0.26 -5.03 -12.20
CA GLY A 38 0.79 -4.40 -11.01
C GLY A 38 -0.21 -4.51 -9.86
N SER A 39 0.04 -3.79 -8.78
CA SER A 39 -0.72 -3.94 -7.53
C SER A 39 -2.17 -3.44 -7.58
N THR A 40 -2.55 -2.64 -8.58
CA THR A 40 -3.88 -2.02 -8.65
C THR A 40 -4.96 -2.91 -9.30
N HIS A 41 -4.57 -3.76 -10.28
CA HIS A 41 -5.52 -4.52 -11.11
C HIS A 41 -5.20 -6.02 -11.17
N PHE A 42 -4.57 -6.54 -10.13
CA PHE A 42 -4.15 -7.95 -10.07
C PHE A 42 -5.32 -8.92 -10.14
N ASP A 43 -6.49 -8.54 -9.62
CA ASP A 43 -7.74 -9.29 -9.65
C ASP A 43 -8.24 -9.50 -11.09
N ILE A 44 -8.35 -8.43 -11.87
CA ILE A 44 -8.77 -8.48 -13.28
C ILE A 44 -7.81 -9.37 -14.08
N VAL A 45 -6.51 -9.19 -13.88
CA VAL A 45 -5.48 -9.97 -14.57
C VAL A 45 -5.57 -11.44 -14.18
N GLY A 46 -5.65 -11.73 -12.87
CA GLY A 46 -5.76 -13.09 -12.34
C GLY A 46 -7.01 -13.79 -12.87
N GLU A 47 -8.17 -13.14 -12.78
CA GLU A 47 -9.43 -13.69 -13.25
C GLU A 47 -9.43 -13.99 -14.76
N ARG A 48 -8.97 -13.04 -15.56
CA ARG A 48 -9.02 -13.17 -17.01
C ARG A 48 -8.05 -14.22 -17.52
N PHE A 49 -6.80 -14.15 -17.08
CA PHE A 49 -5.78 -15.07 -17.59
C PHE A 49 -5.93 -16.50 -17.09
N SER A 50 -6.57 -16.71 -15.93
CA SER A 50 -6.91 -18.06 -15.45
C SER A 50 -7.94 -18.78 -16.35
N LYS A 51 -8.66 -18.04 -17.18
CA LYS A 51 -9.66 -18.58 -18.13
C LYS A 51 -9.05 -18.99 -19.49
N ILE A 52 -7.82 -18.58 -19.79
CA ILE A 52 -7.14 -18.93 -21.04
C ILE A 52 -6.86 -20.43 -21.04
N LYS A 53 -7.14 -21.07 -22.16
CA LYS A 53 -6.91 -22.52 -22.34
C LYS A 53 -6.09 -22.77 -23.58
N LEU A 54 -4.97 -23.43 -23.41
CA LEU A 54 -4.09 -23.88 -24.48
C LEU A 54 -3.92 -25.40 -24.40
N SER A 55 -3.15 -25.98 -25.33
CA SER A 55 -2.83 -27.41 -25.34
C SER A 55 -1.88 -27.85 -24.21
N VAL A 56 -1.25 -26.89 -23.51
CA VAL A 56 -0.41 -27.13 -22.32
C VAL A 56 -0.95 -26.39 -21.13
N PRO A 57 -0.68 -26.83 -19.90
CA PRO A 57 -1.08 -26.12 -18.69
C PRO A 57 -0.56 -24.69 -18.67
N ILE A 58 -1.38 -23.76 -18.14
CA ILE A 58 -1.02 -22.35 -17.96
C ILE A 58 -0.94 -22.04 -16.48
N LYS A 59 0.14 -21.37 -16.09
CA LYS A 59 0.32 -20.79 -14.77
C LYS A 59 0.32 -19.28 -14.87
N VAL A 60 -0.63 -18.63 -14.18
CA VAL A 60 -0.70 -17.16 -14.11
C VAL A 60 0.16 -16.69 -12.96
N LEU A 61 1.09 -15.79 -13.25
CA LEU A 61 1.98 -15.19 -12.26
C LEU A 61 1.68 -13.70 -12.14
N LEU A 62 1.17 -13.28 -10.99
CA LEU A 62 0.98 -11.87 -10.65
C LEU A 62 2.29 -11.25 -10.17
N ARG A 63 2.56 -10.00 -10.55
CA ARG A 63 3.78 -9.25 -10.19
C ARG A 63 3.44 -8.02 -9.34
N SER A 64 2.57 -8.21 -8.36
CA SER A 64 2.02 -7.15 -7.53
C SER A 64 2.84 -6.99 -6.26
N GLY A 65 3.97 -6.27 -6.30
CA GLY A 65 4.88 -6.09 -5.16
C GLY A 65 4.22 -5.43 -3.94
N CYS A 66 3.55 -4.30 -4.14
CA CYS A 66 2.86 -3.58 -3.06
C CYS A 66 1.60 -4.30 -2.54
N TYR A 67 1.16 -5.35 -3.19
CA TYR A 67 0.05 -6.18 -2.78
C TYR A 67 0.23 -6.78 -1.36
N ILE A 68 1.45 -7.17 -0.99
CA ILE A 68 1.75 -7.82 0.30
C ILE A 68 1.55 -6.87 1.47
N THR A 69 1.97 -5.62 1.33
CA THR A 69 1.94 -4.63 2.43
C THR A 69 0.84 -3.60 2.28
N HIS A 70 0.30 -3.46 1.08
CA HIS A 70 -0.67 -2.42 0.74
C HIS A 70 -0.19 -1.02 1.13
N ASP A 71 -1.05 0.00 1.10
CA ASP A 71 -0.75 1.35 1.58
C ASP A 71 -2.00 2.07 2.07
N HIS A 72 -1.83 3.24 2.69
CA HIS A 72 -2.90 4.13 3.12
C HIS A 72 -3.18 5.26 2.11
N GLY A 73 -2.73 5.10 0.87
CA GLY A 73 -2.85 6.08 -0.20
C GLY A 73 -3.43 5.48 -1.48
N PRO A 74 -2.72 5.56 -2.62
CA PRO A 74 -3.25 5.23 -3.94
C PRO A 74 -3.83 3.81 -4.08
N TYR A 75 -3.26 2.81 -3.39
CA TYR A 75 -3.78 1.45 -3.47
C TYR A 75 -5.04 1.25 -2.62
N LEU A 76 -5.13 1.90 -1.46
CA LEU A 76 -6.37 1.93 -0.67
C LEU A 76 -7.50 2.61 -1.46
N ASP A 77 -7.23 3.77 -2.07
CA ASP A 77 -8.20 4.50 -2.89
C ASP A 77 -8.65 3.66 -4.11
N ALA A 78 -7.71 2.93 -4.74
CA ALA A 78 -8.01 2.02 -5.85
C ALA A 78 -8.86 0.83 -5.40
N LEU A 79 -8.60 0.27 -4.23
CA LEU A 79 -9.37 -0.81 -3.63
C LEU A 79 -10.80 -0.37 -3.31
N GLU A 80 -10.97 0.79 -2.67
CA GLU A 80 -12.30 1.34 -2.38
C GLU A 80 -13.10 1.62 -3.65
N THR A 81 -12.44 2.10 -4.70
CA THR A 81 -13.06 2.28 -6.01
C THR A 81 -13.48 0.93 -6.62
N ALA A 82 -12.64 -0.11 -6.45
CA ALA A 82 -12.91 -1.45 -6.95
C ALA A 82 -14.06 -2.15 -6.21
N LYS A 83 -14.21 -1.94 -4.91
CA LYS A 83 -15.35 -2.46 -4.12
C LYS A 83 -16.71 -1.94 -4.61
N GLY A 84 -16.75 -0.78 -5.24
CA GLY A 84 -17.94 -0.23 -5.88
C GLY A 84 -18.25 -0.80 -7.27
N ASP A 85 -17.39 -1.64 -7.82
CA ASP A 85 -17.53 -2.28 -9.13
C ASP A 85 -18.14 -3.67 -8.95
N ALA A 86 -19.40 -3.86 -9.41
CA ALA A 86 -20.15 -5.10 -9.25
C ALA A 86 -19.52 -6.32 -9.96
N ASP A 87 -18.64 -6.06 -10.92
CA ASP A 87 -17.93 -7.09 -11.68
C ASP A 87 -16.65 -7.58 -10.96
N ARG A 88 -16.29 -6.97 -9.83
CA ARG A 88 -15.10 -7.32 -9.04
C ARG A 88 -15.49 -7.94 -7.71
N GLN A 89 -15.29 -9.25 -7.59
CA GLN A 89 -15.57 -9.98 -6.34
C GLN A 89 -14.29 -10.08 -5.49
N TRP A 90 -14.36 -9.55 -4.27
CA TRP A 90 -13.31 -9.62 -3.28
C TRP A 90 -13.80 -10.35 -2.04
N ASP A 91 -13.26 -11.53 -1.78
CA ASP A 91 -13.62 -12.31 -0.58
C ASP A 91 -12.91 -11.76 0.67
N GLN A 92 -11.77 -11.09 0.50
CA GLN A 92 -11.00 -10.50 1.60
C GLN A 92 -10.49 -9.11 1.22
N SER A 93 -10.58 -8.16 2.16
CA SER A 93 -10.02 -6.83 2.00
C SER A 93 -8.53 -6.86 2.30
N LEU A 94 -7.70 -6.40 1.37
CA LEU A 94 -6.30 -6.08 1.66
C LEU A 94 -6.25 -4.92 2.66
N GLN A 95 -5.34 -5.02 3.63
CA GLN A 95 -5.14 -4.01 4.65
C GLN A 95 -3.72 -3.45 4.59
N PRO A 96 -3.55 -2.14 4.76
CA PRO A 96 -2.23 -1.55 4.90
C PRO A 96 -1.50 -2.10 6.12
N ALA A 97 -0.28 -2.60 5.93
CA ALA A 97 0.51 -3.26 6.96
C ALA A 97 1.75 -2.45 7.41
N LEU A 98 2.09 -1.36 6.70
CA LEU A 98 3.24 -0.53 7.05
C LEU A 98 2.80 0.73 7.79
N GLU A 99 3.38 0.92 8.96
CA GLU A 99 3.14 2.06 9.83
C GLU A 99 4.46 2.73 10.21
N ILE A 100 4.47 4.06 10.31
CA ILE A 100 5.60 4.81 10.84
C ILE A 100 5.17 5.52 12.10
N TRP A 101 5.88 5.22 13.19
CA TRP A 101 5.65 5.83 14.48
C TRP A 101 6.66 6.94 14.75
N SER A 102 6.17 8.11 15.18
CA SER A 102 7.00 9.27 15.49
C SER A 102 6.42 10.05 16.67
N TYR A 103 7.27 10.82 17.35
CA TYR A 103 6.81 11.65 18.46
C TYR A 103 6.36 13.02 18.01
N VAL A 104 5.38 13.59 18.71
CA VAL A 104 5.12 15.02 18.69
C VAL A 104 6.29 15.72 19.39
N GLN A 105 7.12 16.39 18.61
CA GLN A 105 8.32 17.09 19.08
C GLN A 105 8.00 18.46 19.66
N SER A 106 7.12 19.20 19.01
CA SER A 106 6.73 20.53 19.44
C SER A 106 5.36 20.93 18.90
N ILE A 107 4.71 21.86 19.59
CA ILE A 107 3.46 22.51 19.19
C ILE A 107 3.68 24.03 19.34
N PRO A 108 4.35 24.67 18.35
CA PRO A 108 4.73 26.08 18.47
C PRO A 108 3.53 27.03 18.35
N GLU A 109 2.45 26.58 17.70
CA GLU A 109 1.23 27.35 17.49
C GLU A 109 0.02 26.45 17.78
N LYS A 110 -1.11 27.07 18.09
CA LYS A 110 -2.34 26.36 18.46
C LYS A 110 -2.73 25.24 17.47
N ASN A 111 -2.51 25.45 16.19
CA ASN A 111 -2.95 24.52 15.14
C ASN A 111 -1.77 23.88 14.37
N LEU A 112 -0.56 23.94 14.92
CA LEU A 112 0.64 23.40 14.27
C LEU A 112 1.43 22.52 15.21
N ALA A 113 1.71 21.29 14.77
CA ALA A 113 2.65 20.39 15.44
C ALA A 113 3.76 19.95 14.49
N PHE A 114 4.92 19.61 15.08
CA PHE A 114 6.03 18.98 14.38
C PHE A 114 6.22 17.56 14.90
N LEU A 115 6.37 16.61 13.97
CA LEU A 115 6.72 15.22 14.27
C LEU A 115 8.19 14.95 14.01
N THR A 116 8.75 13.98 14.73
CA THR A 116 10.16 13.53 14.60
C THR A 116 10.41 12.60 13.42
N MET A 117 9.60 12.64 12.39
CA MET A 117 9.78 11.90 11.13
C MET A 117 9.75 12.86 9.94
N GLY A 118 10.39 12.49 8.85
CA GLY A 118 10.39 13.27 7.62
C GLY A 118 10.63 12.42 6.39
N LYS A 119 11.18 13.03 5.34
CA LYS A 119 11.47 12.38 4.06
C LYS A 119 12.45 11.20 4.15
N ARG A 120 13.30 11.20 5.18
CA ARG A 120 14.24 10.09 5.43
C ARG A 120 13.55 8.86 6.00
N ASP A 121 12.41 9.04 6.66
CA ASP A 121 11.71 7.99 7.40
C ASP A 121 10.50 7.46 6.65
N ALA A 122 9.80 8.34 5.94
CA ALA A 122 8.53 8.05 5.28
C ALA A 122 8.56 8.36 3.78
N PRO A 123 7.93 7.52 2.93
CA PRO A 123 7.63 7.85 1.55
C PRO A 123 6.77 9.11 1.45
N TYR A 124 6.99 9.90 0.40
CA TYR A 124 6.26 11.15 0.14
C TYR A 124 5.96 11.39 -1.34
N ASP A 125 6.46 10.54 -2.21
CA ASP A 125 6.41 10.66 -3.67
C ASP A 125 5.03 10.35 -4.26
N ALA A 126 4.24 9.49 -3.61
CA ALA A 126 2.86 9.17 -4.01
C ALA A 126 1.79 9.77 -3.07
N GLY A 127 2.18 10.74 -2.27
CA GLY A 127 1.34 11.41 -1.26
C GLY A 127 2.00 11.42 0.11
N LEU A 128 1.68 12.41 0.93
CA LEU A 128 2.22 12.53 2.28
C LEU A 128 1.65 11.45 3.21
N PRO A 129 2.40 11.05 4.26
CA PRO A 129 1.89 10.15 5.29
C PRO A 129 0.63 10.71 5.95
N LYS A 130 -0.27 9.83 6.37
CA LYS A 130 -1.55 10.20 7.00
C LYS A 130 -1.53 9.77 8.47
N PRO A 131 -1.75 10.66 9.46
CA PRO A 131 -1.95 10.24 10.85
C PRO A 131 -3.16 9.30 10.95
N ILE A 132 -2.97 8.12 11.56
CA ILE A 132 -4.02 7.09 11.66
C ILE A 132 -4.31 6.66 13.10
N LYS A 133 -3.32 6.72 13.98
CA LYS A 133 -3.46 6.40 15.40
C LYS A 133 -2.60 7.36 16.23
N ARG A 134 -3.00 7.59 17.47
CA ARG A 134 -2.22 8.35 18.45
C ARG A 134 -2.16 7.53 19.74
N PHE A 135 -0.98 7.46 20.34
CA PHE A 135 -0.76 6.82 21.61
C PHE A 135 -0.10 7.80 22.58
N ARG A 136 -0.59 7.85 23.81
CA ARG A 136 -0.01 8.65 24.89
C ARG A 136 0.39 7.74 26.03
N PRO A 137 1.66 7.76 26.48
CA PRO A 137 2.10 6.99 27.63
C PRO A 137 1.23 7.28 28.86
N GLY A 138 0.70 6.22 29.48
CA GLY A 138 -0.18 6.32 30.65
C GLY A 138 -1.67 6.55 30.35
N GLU A 139 -2.04 6.94 29.13
CA GLU A 139 -3.44 7.10 28.72
C GLU A 139 -3.88 6.08 27.64
N GLY A 140 -2.90 5.51 26.89
CA GLY A 140 -3.20 4.51 25.83
C GLY A 140 -3.48 5.14 24.46
N PHE A 141 -4.24 4.42 23.62
CA PHE A 141 -4.63 4.89 22.30
C PHE A 141 -5.71 5.95 22.36
N LEU A 142 -5.53 7.00 21.59
CA LEU A 142 -6.40 8.16 21.50
C LEU A 142 -6.74 8.46 20.04
N ASP A 143 -7.79 9.23 19.82
CA ASP A 143 -8.16 9.70 18.49
C ASP A 143 -7.13 10.70 17.94
N VAL A 144 -6.83 10.60 16.66
CA VAL A 144 -6.00 11.58 15.94
C VAL A 144 -6.80 12.81 15.54
N GLY A 145 -8.12 12.73 15.55
CA GLY A 145 -9.02 13.77 15.04
C GLY A 145 -8.84 13.99 13.53
N HIS A 146 -9.02 15.24 13.11
CA HIS A 146 -8.79 15.67 11.71
C HIS A 146 -7.38 16.26 11.53
N ALA A 147 -6.37 15.65 12.15
CA ALA A 147 -4.98 16.05 11.97
C ALA A 147 -4.48 15.67 10.58
N GLU A 148 -3.72 16.56 9.93
CA GLU A 148 -3.23 16.38 8.57
C GLU A 148 -1.75 16.74 8.48
N ILE A 149 -0.92 15.81 7.96
CA ILE A 149 0.44 16.14 7.56
C ILE A 149 0.37 16.86 6.21
N PHE A 150 0.74 18.13 6.19
CA PHE A 150 0.66 18.96 4.99
C PHE A 150 2.02 19.25 4.35
N SER A 151 3.12 18.97 5.05
CA SER A 151 4.47 19.15 4.54
C SER A 151 5.47 18.27 5.29
N THR A 152 6.61 17.97 4.65
CA THR A 152 7.73 17.26 5.28
C THR A 152 9.06 17.89 4.87
N ASN A 153 9.97 18.03 5.84
CA ASN A 153 11.40 18.23 5.62
C ASN A 153 12.12 16.89 5.74
N ASP A 154 13.45 16.90 5.79
CA ASP A 154 14.23 15.67 5.84
C ASP A 154 13.91 14.80 7.07
N GLN A 155 13.76 15.44 8.25
CA GLN A 155 13.58 14.78 9.54
C GLN A 155 12.36 15.29 10.34
N HIS A 156 11.52 16.11 9.74
CA HIS A 156 10.32 16.64 10.40
C HIS A 156 9.11 16.59 9.48
N ALA A 157 7.96 16.25 10.04
CA ALA A 157 6.66 16.44 9.41
C ALA A 157 5.90 17.58 10.09
N PHE A 158 5.19 18.36 9.28
CA PHE A 158 4.36 19.48 9.70
C PHE A 158 2.92 19.01 9.72
N VAL A 159 2.27 19.12 10.88
CA VAL A 159 0.90 18.66 11.09
C VAL A 159 0.00 19.84 11.38
N LYS A 160 -1.05 19.97 10.59
CA LYS A 160 -2.17 20.86 10.89
C LYS A 160 -3.09 20.17 11.88
N LEU A 161 -3.33 20.81 13.00
CA LEU A 161 -4.22 20.34 14.06
C LEU A 161 -5.57 21.06 14.02
N PRO A 162 -6.68 20.38 14.37
CA PRO A 162 -7.98 21.03 14.52
C PRO A 162 -8.00 21.96 15.75
N ASP A 163 -8.93 22.91 15.78
CA ASP A 163 -8.99 23.93 16.85
C ASP A 163 -9.18 23.36 18.27
N ASN A 164 -9.83 22.22 18.38
CA ASN A 164 -10.17 21.54 19.63
C ASN A 164 -9.30 20.32 19.92
N HIS A 165 -8.10 20.25 19.34
CA HIS A 165 -7.19 19.14 19.60
C HIS A 165 -6.72 19.11 21.06
N ASP A 166 -6.36 17.91 21.52
CA ASP A 166 -5.75 17.65 22.83
C ASP A 166 -4.34 17.05 22.72
N TRP A 167 -3.70 17.18 21.55
CA TRP A 167 -2.35 16.68 21.32
C TRP A 167 -1.36 17.33 22.27
N LYS A 168 -0.39 16.52 22.76
CA LYS A 168 0.67 16.97 23.67
C LYS A 168 2.04 16.60 23.11
N ILE A 169 3.04 17.36 23.47
CA ILE A 169 4.45 17.00 23.22
C ILE A 169 4.72 15.64 23.89
N GLY A 170 5.35 14.74 23.14
CA GLY A 170 5.60 13.36 23.60
C GLY A 170 4.50 12.35 23.22
N ASP A 171 3.35 12.77 22.71
CA ASP A 171 2.43 11.83 22.07
C ASP A 171 3.14 11.09 20.92
N MET A 172 2.86 9.82 20.75
CA MET A 172 3.32 9.03 19.61
C MET A 172 2.24 8.99 18.54
N ILE A 173 2.62 9.31 17.32
CA ILE A 173 1.72 9.34 16.17
C ILE A 173 2.11 8.22 15.21
N CYS A 174 1.17 7.34 14.98
CA CYS A 174 1.22 6.36 13.90
C CYS A 174 0.79 7.04 12.60
N SER A 175 1.61 6.94 11.58
CA SER A 175 1.31 7.46 10.25
C SER A 175 1.30 6.32 9.24
N GLY A 176 0.21 6.22 8.49
CA GLY A 176 0.12 5.35 7.33
C GLY A 176 0.85 5.97 6.14
N ILE A 177 1.46 5.14 5.32
CA ILE A 177 2.28 5.56 4.19
C ILE A 177 1.57 5.36 2.85
N SER A 178 2.02 6.06 1.82
CA SER A 178 1.41 6.06 0.49
C SER A 178 2.17 5.24 -0.57
N HIS A 179 3.40 4.79 -0.30
CA HIS A 179 4.22 4.07 -1.27
C HIS A 179 5.17 3.05 -0.60
N PRO A 180 4.74 1.81 -0.42
CA PRO A 180 5.53 0.77 0.25
C PRO A 180 6.91 0.54 -0.36
N CYS A 181 7.06 0.59 -1.68
CA CYS A 181 8.34 0.33 -2.35
C CYS A 181 9.46 1.23 -1.85
N THR A 182 9.16 2.52 -1.65
CA THR A 182 10.12 3.51 -1.16
C THR A 182 10.18 3.60 0.36
N ALA A 183 9.41 2.78 1.08
CA ALA A 183 9.56 2.60 2.53
C ALA A 183 10.66 1.60 2.86
N PHE A 184 10.75 0.50 2.10
CA PHE A 184 11.74 -0.54 2.35
C PHE A 184 13.18 -0.10 2.12
N ASP A 185 13.43 0.89 1.26
CA ASP A 185 14.77 1.46 1.02
C ASP A 185 15.26 2.42 2.13
N LYS A 186 14.34 2.87 3.00
CA LYS A 186 14.65 3.81 4.08
C LYS A 186 15.06 3.14 5.39
N TRP A 187 14.63 1.90 5.60
CA TRP A 187 14.80 1.20 6.85
C TRP A 187 15.57 -0.10 6.67
N LYS A 188 16.70 -0.25 7.36
CA LYS A 188 17.49 -1.49 7.35
C LYS A 188 16.87 -2.60 8.16
N PHE A 189 16.01 -2.26 9.11
CA PHE A 189 15.28 -3.18 9.95
C PHE A 189 13.86 -2.66 10.16
N ILE A 190 12.88 -3.54 9.97
CA ILE A 190 11.46 -3.23 10.19
C ILE A 190 10.94 -4.27 11.17
N PRO A 191 10.54 -3.88 12.40
CA PRO A 191 9.92 -4.80 13.34
C PRO A 191 8.55 -5.25 12.83
N VAL A 192 8.26 -6.54 12.97
CA VAL A 192 6.92 -7.10 12.75
C VAL A 192 6.24 -7.17 14.12
N VAL A 193 5.05 -6.61 14.21
CA VAL A 193 4.27 -6.55 15.46
C VAL A 193 2.93 -7.26 15.30
N ASP A 194 2.40 -7.75 16.41
CA ASP A 194 1.02 -8.24 16.52
C ASP A 194 0.03 -7.07 16.71
N ASP A 195 -1.27 -7.39 16.86
CA ASP A 195 -2.33 -6.40 17.05
C ASP A 195 -2.21 -5.61 18.36
N ASP A 196 -1.47 -6.12 19.32
CA ASP A 196 -1.17 -5.47 20.61
C ASP A 196 0.17 -4.69 20.59
N TYR A 197 0.81 -4.60 19.40
CA TYR A 197 2.12 -3.97 19.19
C TYR A 197 3.28 -4.66 19.90
N ASN A 198 3.17 -5.94 20.26
CA ASN A 198 4.33 -6.73 20.68
C ASN A 198 5.16 -7.12 19.46
N VAL A 199 6.47 -6.95 19.55
CA VAL A 199 7.38 -7.37 18.48
C VAL A 199 7.44 -8.89 18.45
N VAL A 200 7.01 -9.49 17.34
CA VAL A 200 6.96 -10.95 17.13
C VAL A 200 7.99 -11.44 16.12
N ASP A 201 8.49 -10.56 15.24
CA ASP A 201 9.50 -10.87 14.23
C ASP A 201 10.18 -9.58 13.74
N GLY A 202 11.07 -9.69 12.75
CA GLY A 202 11.73 -8.55 12.14
C GLY A 202 12.19 -8.84 10.71
N ILE A 203 12.10 -7.82 9.87
CA ILE A 203 12.51 -7.86 8.47
C ILE A 203 13.82 -7.08 8.32
N LEU A 204 14.87 -7.73 7.79
CA LEU A 204 16.08 -7.05 7.33
C LEU A 204 15.93 -6.70 5.85
N THR A 205 16.24 -5.45 5.52
CA THR A 205 16.33 -4.99 4.13
C THR A 205 17.79 -4.84 3.73
N TYR A 206 18.06 -5.01 2.45
CA TYR A 206 19.43 -5.01 1.89
C TYR A 206 19.59 -3.98 0.75
N PHE A 207 18.90 -2.86 0.90
CA PHE A 207 18.97 -1.72 -0.02
C PHE A 207 20.02 -0.71 0.42
#